data_f4dd9a44c29387218879f92b43020d2e
#
_entry.id   f4dd9a44c29387218879f92b43020d2e
#
_cell.length_a   1.000
_cell.length_b   1.000
_cell.length_c   1.000
_cell.angle_alpha   90.00
_cell.angle_beta   90.00
_cell.angle_gamma   90.00
#
_symmetry.space_group_name_H-M   'P 1'
#
loop_
_entity.id
_entity.type
_entity.pdbx_description
1 polymer ?
#
loop_
_entity_poly.entity_id
_entity_poly.type
_entity_poly.pdbx_seq_one_letter_code
_entity_poly.pdbx_strand_id
1 'polypeptide(L)'
;MRILILLMTMASFLGAQAPGTASQNAAPAGNVQNGKKIFSSYGCYQCHGYAAQGGGAGARLAPRPIAFQLFSKYVRLPGGQMPPYTAKVVSDQELADIYAFLQSIPAPPDVKSIPILNN
;
A
#
# COMPACT_ATOMS: atom_id res chain seq x y z
N MET A 1 70.98 23.64 -7.83
CA MET A 1 69.74 23.37 -8.57
C MET A 1 68.94 22.37 -7.79
N ARG A 2 67.98 22.82 -6.98
CA ARG A 2 67.19 22.01 -6.03
C ARG A 2 65.80 21.83 -6.63
N ILE A 3 65.47 20.61 -7.01
CA ILE A 3 64.17 20.22 -7.56
C ILE A 3 63.27 19.90 -6.39
N LEU A 4 62.25 20.71 -6.17
CA LEU A 4 61.22 20.53 -5.15
C LEU A 4 60.10 19.68 -5.75
N ILE A 5 59.98 18.42 -5.32
CA ILE A 5 58.91 17.52 -5.72
C ILE A 5 57.71 17.78 -4.82
N LEU A 6 56.65 18.35 -5.39
CA LEU A 6 55.39 18.61 -4.72
C LEU A 6 54.53 17.33 -4.80
N LEU A 7 54.42 16.61 -3.71
CA LEU A 7 53.49 15.46 -3.57
C LEU A 7 52.08 16.00 -3.34
N MET A 8 51.24 15.93 -4.39
CA MET A 8 49.79 16.13 -4.27
C MET A 8 49.13 14.87 -3.68
N THR A 9 48.71 14.96 -2.44
CA THR A 9 47.85 13.94 -1.81
C THR A 9 46.40 14.16 -2.22
N MET A 10 45.88 13.31 -3.12
CA MET A 10 44.46 13.23 -3.41
C MET A 10 43.74 12.61 -2.22
N ALA A 11 43.02 13.43 -1.47
CA ALA A 11 42.08 12.95 -0.45
C ALA A 11 40.79 12.46 -1.16
N SER A 12 40.61 11.14 -1.24
CA SER A 12 39.37 10.52 -1.70
C SER A 12 38.28 10.73 -0.67
N PHE A 13 37.36 11.64 -0.93
CA PHE A 13 36.12 11.76 -0.16
C PHE A 13 35.25 10.53 -0.47
N LEU A 14 35.24 9.51 0.41
CA LEU A 14 34.16 8.53 0.45
C LEU A 14 32.91 9.25 0.94
N GLY A 15 32.01 9.60 0.02
CA GLY A 15 30.68 10.07 0.34
C GLY A 15 29.90 8.95 1.05
N ALA A 16 29.76 9.05 2.35
CA ALA A 16 28.80 8.24 3.09
C ALA A 16 27.37 8.61 2.63
N GLN A 17 26.76 7.79 1.77
CA GLN A 17 25.35 7.90 1.46
C GLN A 17 24.58 7.54 2.73
N ALA A 18 23.92 8.53 3.33
CA ALA A 18 22.97 8.30 4.42
C ALA A 18 21.89 7.33 3.92
N PRO A 19 21.48 6.33 4.72
CA PRO A 19 20.36 5.47 4.38
C PRO A 19 19.14 6.36 4.17
N GLY A 20 18.58 6.34 2.94
CA GLY A 20 17.40 7.10 2.60
C GLY A 20 16.32 6.81 3.64
N THR A 21 15.79 7.84 4.27
CA THR A 21 14.63 7.75 5.16
C THR A 21 13.48 7.17 4.34
N ALA A 22 13.25 5.86 4.47
CA ALA A 22 12.03 5.24 3.96
C ALA A 22 10.87 6.06 4.52
N SER A 23 10.02 6.57 3.63
CA SER A 23 8.86 7.36 4.04
C SER A 23 8.07 6.53 5.06
N GLN A 24 7.96 7.01 6.29
CA GLN A 24 7.24 6.32 7.38
C GLN A 24 5.76 6.07 7.04
N ASN A 25 5.28 6.65 5.93
CA ASN A 25 3.93 6.47 5.41
C ASN A 25 3.81 5.42 4.30
N ALA A 26 4.93 4.81 3.87
CA ALA A 26 4.88 3.74 2.88
C ALA A 26 4.30 2.47 3.48
N ALA A 27 3.40 1.81 2.76
CA ALA A 27 2.93 0.49 3.14
C ALA A 27 4.11 -0.51 3.11
N PRO A 28 4.16 -1.48 4.03
CA PRO A 28 5.08 -2.60 3.90
C PRO A 28 4.87 -3.33 2.57
N ALA A 29 5.91 -4.00 2.06
CA ALA A 29 5.76 -4.84 0.88
C ALA A 29 4.72 -5.94 1.15
N GLY A 30 3.74 -6.09 0.25
CA GLY A 30 2.66 -7.06 0.36
C GLY A 30 2.56 -7.94 -0.89
N ASN A 31 2.01 -9.14 -0.70
CA ASN A 31 1.73 -10.08 -1.77
C ASN A 31 0.28 -9.94 -2.23
N VAL A 32 0.08 -9.50 -3.48
CA VAL A 32 -1.25 -9.25 -4.08
C VAL A 32 -2.13 -10.50 -4.10
N GLN A 33 -1.57 -11.66 -4.46
CA GLN A 33 -2.33 -12.90 -4.58
C GLN A 33 -2.78 -13.41 -3.21
N ASN A 34 -1.89 -13.35 -2.22
CA ASN A 34 -2.23 -13.69 -0.85
C ASN A 34 -3.27 -12.71 -0.28
N GLY A 35 -3.11 -11.41 -0.54
CA GLY A 35 -4.08 -10.40 -0.13
C GLY A 35 -5.48 -10.63 -0.68
N LYS A 36 -5.59 -11.00 -1.97
CA LYS A 36 -6.86 -11.39 -2.58
C LYS A 36 -7.49 -12.61 -1.90
N LYS A 37 -6.67 -13.62 -1.62
CA LYS A 37 -7.13 -14.83 -0.92
C LYS A 37 -7.65 -14.50 0.48
N ILE A 38 -6.91 -13.70 1.25
CA ILE A 38 -7.26 -13.30 2.60
C ILE A 38 -8.53 -12.46 2.61
N PHE A 39 -8.62 -11.46 1.71
CA PHE A 39 -9.79 -10.61 1.55
C PHE A 39 -11.07 -11.43 1.31
N SER A 40 -10.95 -12.53 0.58
CA SER A 40 -12.07 -13.45 0.35
C SER A 40 -12.32 -14.36 1.54
N SER A 41 -11.28 -14.98 2.11
CA SER A 41 -11.42 -15.98 3.19
C SER A 41 -11.96 -15.39 4.49
N TYR A 42 -11.57 -14.16 4.82
CA TYR A 42 -12.07 -13.48 6.02
C TYR A 42 -13.37 -12.69 5.81
N GLY A 43 -13.98 -12.80 4.63
CA GLY A 43 -15.29 -12.26 4.36
C GLY A 43 -15.36 -10.75 4.13
N CYS A 44 -14.23 -10.08 3.90
CA CYS A 44 -14.19 -8.64 3.64
C CYS A 44 -15.07 -8.24 2.44
N TYR A 45 -15.12 -9.11 1.41
CA TYR A 45 -15.93 -8.92 0.21
C TYR A 45 -17.42 -8.82 0.47
N GLN A 46 -17.93 -9.41 1.54
CA GLN A 46 -19.36 -9.43 1.85
C GLN A 46 -19.93 -8.00 2.02
N CYS A 47 -19.15 -7.12 2.61
CA CYS A 47 -19.51 -5.72 2.78
C CYS A 47 -18.88 -4.82 1.71
N HIS A 48 -17.62 -5.11 1.33
CA HIS A 48 -16.84 -4.22 0.45
C HIS A 48 -16.89 -4.59 -1.04
N GLY A 49 -17.52 -5.73 -1.40
CA GLY A 49 -17.57 -6.23 -2.77
C GLY A 49 -16.31 -6.99 -3.19
N TYR A 50 -16.41 -7.89 -4.16
CA TYR A 50 -15.29 -8.76 -4.61
C TYR A 50 -14.10 -8.00 -5.20
N ALA A 51 -14.35 -6.86 -5.82
CA ALA A 51 -13.32 -5.94 -6.30
C ALA A 51 -13.16 -4.73 -5.36
N ALA A 52 -13.55 -4.88 -4.10
CA ALA A 52 -13.48 -3.82 -3.09
C ALA A 52 -14.11 -2.48 -3.56
N GLN A 53 -15.06 -2.57 -4.47
CA GLN A 53 -15.76 -1.44 -5.09
C GLN A 53 -16.74 -0.75 -4.16
N GLY A 54 -16.97 -1.33 -2.98
CA GLY A 54 -18.02 -0.92 -2.06
C GLY A 54 -19.33 -1.62 -2.33
N GLY A 55 -20.27 -1.44 -1.42
CA GLY A 55 -21.61 -1.99 -1.48
C GLY A 55 -22.51 -1.31 -0.44
N GLY A 56 -23.71 -1.86 -0.21
CA GLY A 56 -24.66 -1.27 0.73
C GLY A 56 -24.16 -1.19 2.18
N ALA A 57 -23.30 -2.11 2.61
CA ALA A 57 -22.82 -2.20 3.99
C ALA A 57 -21.38 -1.70 4.17
N GLY A 58 -20.57 -1.63 3.11
CA GLY A 58 -19.15 -1.28 3.20
C GLY A 58 -18.72 -0.20 2.22
N ALA A 59 -17.81 0.65 2.65
CA ALA A 59 -17.24 1.68 1.80
C ALA A 59 -16.40 1.08 0.67
N ARG A 60 -16.22 1.86 -0.41
CA ARG A 60 -15.25 1.55 -1.45
C ARG A 60 -13.83 1.62 -0.88
N LEU A 61 -13.04 0.57 -1.12
CA LEU A 61 -11.65 0.49 -0.69
C LEU A 61 -10.67 0.60 -1.87
N ALA A 62 -11.06 0.13 -3.05
CA ALA A 62 -10.23 0.16 -4.25
C ALA A 62 -10.79 1.12 -5.30
N PRO A 63 -9.94 1.62 -6.22
CA PRO A 63 -8.53 1.32 -6.44
C PRO A 63 -7.56 2.17 -5.59
N ARG A 64 -8.07 3.11 -4.84
CA ARG A 64 -7.27 4.07 -4.05
C ARG A 64 -7.62 3.94 -2.57
N PRO A 65 -7.06 2.94 -1.87
CA PRO A 65 -7.24 2.84 -0.43
C PRO A 65 -6.64 4.06 0.28
N ILE A 66 -7.15 4.38 1.46
CA ILE A 66 -6.55 5.40 2.33
C ILE A 66 -5.13 4.99 2.72
N ALA A 67 -4.30 5.94 3.18
CA ALA A 67 -2.92 5.66 3.58
C ALA A 67 -2.83 4.43 4.51
N PHE A 68 -1.81 3.58 4.31
CA PHE A 68 -1.69 2.28 4.99
C PHE A 68 -1.82 2.37 6.51
N GLN A 69 -1.24 3.38 7.14
CA GLN A 69 -1.33 3.55 8.59
C GLN A 69 -2.77 3.77 9.07
N LEU A 70 -3.54 4.57 8.33
CA LEU A 70 -4.95 4.81 8.64
C LEU A 70 -5.78 3.56 8.36
N PHE A 71 -5.52 2.89 7.25
CA PHE A 71 -6.13 1.62 6.87
C PHE A 71 -5.90 0.56 7.95
N SER A 72 -4.66 0.35 8.36
CA SER A 72 -4.28 -0.60 9.39
C SER A 72 -4.96 -0.30 10.72
N LYS A 73 -4.90 0.95 11.17
CA LYS A 73 -5.56 1.39 12.41
C LYS A 73 -7.07 1.15 12.36
N TYR A 74 -7.71 1.47 11.23
CA TYR A 74 -9.16 1.32 11.08
C TYR A 74 -9.58 -0.15 11.09
N VAL A 75 -8.84 -1.04 10.43
CA VAL A 75 -9.12 -2.48 10.45
C VAL A 75 -9.02 -3.07 11.85
N ARG A 76 -8.09 -2.55 12.68
CA ARG A 76 -7.91 -2.97 14.08
C ARG A 76 -9.01 -2.44 15.00
N LEU A 77 -9.44 -1.20 14.79
CA LEU A 77 -10.43 -0.49 15.60
C LEU A 77 -11.43 0.24 14.68
N PRO A 78 -12.32 -0.50 14.00
CA PRO A 78 -13.27 0.11 13.08
C PRO A 78 -14.40 0.82 13.81
N GLY A 79 -14.98 1.81 13.11
CA GLY A 79 -16.27 2.38 13.49
C GLY A 79 -17.45 1.62 12.86
N GLY A 80 -18.64 1.80 13.42
CA GLY A 80 -19.88 1.27 12.85
C GLY A 80 -20.00 -0.26 12.96
N GLN A 81 -20.46 -0.91 11.89
CA GLN A 81 -20.78 -2.34 11.89
C GLN A 81 -19.61 -3.23 11.41
N MET A 82 -18.50 -2.67 11.01
CA MET A 82 -17.34 -3.46 10.62
C MET A 82 -16.74 -4.18 11.84
N PRO A 83 -16.54 -5.52 11.79
CA PRO A 83 -15.91 -6.23 12.90
C PRO A 83 -14.41 -5.87 13.00
N PRO A 84 -13.85 -5.80 14.21
CA PRO A 84 -12.41 -5.60 14.38
C PRO A 84 -11.61 -6.86 14.04
N TYR A 85 -10.58 -6.72 13.24
CA TYR A 85 -9.64 -7.80 12.95
C TYR A 85 -8.35 -7.57 13.73
N THR A 86 -8.18 -8.31 14.82
CA THR A 86 -6.95 -8.23 15.63
C THR A 86 -5.75 -8.82 14.90
N ALA A 87 -4.53 -8.53 15.35
CA ALA A 87 -3.31 -9.10 14.78
C ALA A 87 -3.21 -10.63 14.94
N LYS A 88 -4.02 -11.23 15.83
CA LYS A 88 -4.14 -12.69 15.98
C LYS A 88 -4.98 -13.32 14.86
N VAL A 89 -5.89 -12.56 14.27
CA VAL A 89 -6.79 -13.04 13.19
C VAL A 89 -6.22 -12.69 11.83
N VAL A 90 -5.79 -11.46 11.63
CA VAL A 90 -5.11 -10.97 10.44
C VAL A 90 -3.80 -10.35 10.90
N SER A 91 -2.68 -10.99 10.63
CA SER A 91 -1.35 -10.48 10.99
C SER A 91 -1.05 -9.15 10.28
N ASP A 92 -0.01 -8.45 10.70
CA ASP A 92 0.37 -7.18 10.07
C ASP A 92 0.88 -7.41 8.63
N GLN A 93 1.53 -8.55 8.35
CA GLN A 93 1.93 -8.93 7.00
C GLN A 93 0.71 -9.23 6.13
N GLU A 94 -0.26 -9.99 6.62
CA GLU A 94 -1.51 -10.25 5.89
C GLU A 94 -2.29 -8.97 5.60
N LEU A 95 -2.23 -8.00 6.51
CA LEU A 95 -2.85 -6.70 6.30
C LEU A 95 -2.12 -5.90 5.20
N ALA A 96 -0.78 -5.99 5.13
CA ALA A 96 0.00 -5.44 4.03
C ALA A 96 -0.32 -6.13 2.69
N ASP A 97 -0.53 -7.44 2.70
CA ASP A 97 -0.93 -8.21 1.53
C ASP A 97 -2.32 -7.78 1.02
N ILE A 98 -3.30 -7.63 1.92
CA ILE A 98 -4.63 -7.10 1.57
C ILE A 98 -4.49 -5.70 0.97
N TYR A 99 -3.67 -4.84 1.56
CA TYR A 99 -3.47 -3.50 1.06
C TYR A 99 -2.85 -3.48 -0.34
N ALA A 100 -1.86 -4.33 -0.60
CA ALA A 100 -1.27 -4.51 -1.93
C ALA A 100 -2.32 -5.00 -2.95
N PHE A 101 -3.21 -5.92 -2.55
CA PHE A 101 -4.33 -6.34 -3.39
C PHE A 101 -5.27 -5.17 -3.72
N LEU A 102 -5.66 -4.36 -2.74
CA LEU A 102 -6.53 -3.21 -2.97
C LEU A 102 -5.91 -2.20 -3.96
N GLN A 103 -4.61 -1.96 -3.85
CA GLN A 103 -3.87 -1.09 -4.77
C GLN A 103 -3.73 -1.68 -6.18
N SER A 104 -3.75 -2.99 -6.34
CA SER A 104 -3.62 -3.67 -7.63
C SER A 104 -4.90 -3.64 -8.48
N ILE A 105 -6.04 -3.30 -7.88
CA ILE A 105 -7.32 -3.26 -8.58
C ILE A 105 -7.34 -2.02 -9.49
N PRO A 106 -7.60 -2.19 -10.79
CA PRO A 106 -7.61 -1.06 -11.72
C PRO A 106 -8.76 -0.10 -11.44
N ALA A 107 -8.57 1.15 -11.81
CA ALA A 107 -9.66 2.13 -11.80
C ALA A 107 -10.75 1.70 -12.81
N PRO A 108 -12.02 1.99 -12.51
CA PRO A 108 -13.08 1.77 -13.50
C PRO A 108 -12.81 2.63 -14.75
N PRO A 109 -13.29 2.20 -15.93
CA PRO A 109 -13.15 2.99 -17.15
C PRO A 109 -13.79 4.36 -17.00
N ASP A 110 -13.25 5.35 -17.67
CA ASP A 110 -13.87 6.68 -17.74
C ASP A 110 -15.27 6.56 -18.35
N VAL A 111 -16.24 7.23 -17.77
CA VAL A 111 -17.63 7.26 -18.26
C VAL A 111 -17.68 7.67 -19.73
N LYS A 112 -16.83 8.62 -20.14
CA LYS A 112 -16.70 9.06 -21.54
C LYS A 112 -16.21 7.99 -22.49
N SER A 113 -15.55 6.95 -21.99
CA SER A 113 -15.08 5.81 -22.81
C SER A 113 -16.15 4.73 -23.03
N ILE A 114 -17.33 4.88 -22.42
CA ILE A 114 -18.43 3.91 -22.51
C ILE A 114 -19.47 4.46 -23.50
N PRO A 115 -19.53 3.94 -24.75
CA PRO A 115 -20.36 4.54 -25.79
C PRO A 115 -21.83 4.68 -25.42
N ILE A 116 -22.41 3.68 -24.75
CA ILE A 116 -23.82 3.65 -24.38
C ILE A 116 -24.22 4.74 -23.36
N LEU A 117 -23.25 5.32 -22.65
CA LEU A 117 -23.47 6.37 -21.65
C LEU A 117 -23.28 7.79 -22.24
N ASN A 118 -22.90 7.91 -23.51
CA ASN A 118 -22.57 9.17 -24.16
C ASN A 118 -23.59 9.56 -25.25
N ASN A 119 -24.79 8.97 -25.26
CA ASN A 119 -25.90 9.31 -26.16
C ASN A 119 -26.75 10.42 -25.58
#